data_2c5d3a0e026f98ca6da3c841a02cc63b
#
_entry.id   2c5d3a0e026f98ca6da3c841a02cc63b
#
_cell.length_a   1.000
_cell.length_b   1.000
_cell.length_c   1.000
_cell.angle_alpha   90.00
_cell.angle_beta   90.00
_cell.angle_gamma   90.00
#
_symmetry.space_group_name_H-M   'P 1'
#
loop_
_entity.id
_entity.type
_entity.pdbx_description
1 polymer ?
#
loop_
_entity_poly.entity_id
_entity_poly.type
_entity_poly.pdbx_seq_one_letter_code
_entity_poly.pdbx_strand_id
1 'polypeptide(L)'
;WAMTPDIFKGEPVFLAKANPWERFRIGQGAGSWSSDPAQRRLMPNAQFPVEAYDNFVKQSVPRWTTTDDAIIRAYTELVERVCPCVILFHSQAGQFGFKVAQARPDKVKALVAIEPAGIGDPKQAAALKGIPTLAVFGDNIALDARWPQIRKNDDGFFDEITKAGGKVDVLDLPKAGMRGNSHMLMMDKNNLQVAALIQEWLA
;
A
#
# COMPACT_ATOMS: atom_id res chain seq x y z
N TRP A 1 19.57 -9.42 -16.21
CA TRP A 1 18.11 -9.30 -16.38
C TRP A 1 17.78 -9.46 -17.86
N ALA A 2 17.07 -10.52 -18.22
CA ALA A 2 16.45 -10.62 -19.52
C ALA A 2 15.15 -9.81 -19.50
N MET A 3 15.17 -8.63 -20.10
CA MET A 3 13.99 -7.78 -20.20
C MET A 3 13.35 -7.96 -21.58
N THR A 4 12.05 -8.19 -21.58
CA THR A 4 11.27 -8.32 -22.81
C THR A 4 10.86 -6.91 -23.26
N PRO A 5 11.36 -6.42 -24.41
CA PRO A 5 11.08 -5.04 -24.86
C PRO A 5 9.59 -4.72 -25.01
N ASP A 6 8.78 -5.75 -25.28
CA ASP A 6 7.32 -5.60 -25.41
C ASP A 6 6.62 -5.22 -24.11
N ILE A 7 7.22 -5.60 -22.96
CA ILE A 7 6.66 -5.34 -21.62
C ILE A 7 7.30 -4.10 -21.01
N PHE A 8 8.62 -3.94 -21.16
CA PHE A 8 9.40 -2.87 -20.54
C PHE A 8 9.68 -1.78 -21.58
N LYS A 9 8.75 -0.83 -21.71
CA LYS A 9 8.86 0.28 -22.67
C LYS A 9 9.42 1.54 -22.02
N GLY A 10 10.29 2.24 -22.72
CA GLY A 10 10.90 3.49 -22.27
C GLY A 10 11.98 3.28 -21.21
N GLU A 11 12.38 4.38 -20.59
CA GLU A 11 13.43 4.39 -19.58
C GLU A 11 12.88 3.99 -18.19
N PRO A 12 13.66 3.24 -17.41
CA PRO A 12 13.27 2.91 -16.05
C PRO A 12 13.31 4.14 -15.12
N VAL A 13 12.45 4.14 -14.14
CA VAL A 13 12.45 5.14 -13.08
C VAL A 13 13.39 4.69 -11.96
N PHE A 14 14.33 5.54 -11.61
CA PHE A 14 15.26 5.37 -10.50
C PHE A 14 14.76 6.15 -9.27
N LEU A 15 14.95 5.59 -8.09
CA LEU A 15 14.68 6.28 -6.83
C LEU A 15 16.00 6.72 -6.18
N ALA A 16 16.12 8.02 -5.90
CA ALA A 16 17.20 8.52 -5.07
C ALA A 16 16.97 8.12 -3.60
N LYS A 17 18.05 8.07 -2.79
CA LYS A 17 17.97 7.72 -1.37
C LYS A 17 17.01 8.59 -0.57
N ALA A 18 16.83 9.87 -0.93
CA ALA A 18 15.88 10.76 -0.30
C ALA A 18 14.42 10.35 -0.53
N ASN A 19 14.11 9.74 -1.66
CA ASN A 19 12.71 9.51 -2.06
C ASN A 19 11.92 8.65 -1.05
N PRO A 20 12.37 7.46 -0.62
CA PRO A 20 11.61 6.70 0.37
C PRO A 20 11.50 7.42 1.72
N TRP A 21 12.56 8.12 2.16
CA TRP A 21 12.53 8.90 3.39
C TRP A 21 11.44 9.96 3.38
N GLU A 22 11.37 10.73 2.32
CA GLU A 22 10.48 11.87 2.17
C GLU A 22 9.04 11.47 1.79
N ARG A 23 8.86 10.33 1.11
CA ARG A 23 7.57 9.92 0.53
C ARG A 23 6.84 8.84 1.32
N PHE A 24 7.55 8.11 2.19
CA PHE A 24 6.94 7.01 2.97
C PHE A 24 6.66 7.41 4.42
N ARG A 25 6.60 8.71 4.70
CA ARG A 25 6.33 9.25 6.04
C ARG A 25 7.32 8.73 7.10
N ILE A 26 8.56 8.45 6.67
CA ILE A 26 9.68 8.22 7.58
C ILE A 26 10.20 9.58 8.06
N GLY A 27 10.50 10.48 7.12
CA GLY A 27 10.87 11.86 7.37
C GLY A 27 9.75 12.86 7.12
N GLN A 28 9.98 14.10 7.53
CA GLN A 28 9.02 15.22 7.48
C GLN A 28 8.83 15.82 6.07
N GLY A 29 8.81 14.98 5.03
CA GLY A 29 8.60 15.40 3.64
C GLY A 29 9.87 15.96 2.98
N ALA A 30 9.70 16.74 1.92
CA ALA A 30 10.79 17.22 1.08
C ALA A 30 11.88 17.95 1.86
N GLY A 31 13.15 17.63 1.58
CA GLY A 31 14.33 18.19 2.24
C GLY A 31 14.57 17.72 3.68
N SER A 32 13.84 16.69 4.14
CA SER A 32 14.04 16.11 5.47
C SER A 32 15.13 15.03 5.51
N TRP A 33 15.55 14.54 4.36
CA TRP A 33 16.64 13.58 4.26
C TRP A 33 18.01 14.28 4.18
N SER A 34 19.01 13.72 4.82
CA SER A 34 20.41 14.13 4.69
C SER A 34 21.32 12.90 4.65
N SER A 35 22.46 13.02 3.95
CA SER A 35 23.53 12.01 4.02
C SER A 35 24.15 11.92 5.42
N ASP A 36 24.15 13.02 6.17
CA ASP A 36 24.45 13.03 7.60
C ASP A 36 23.21 12.63 8.41
N PRO A 37 23.21 11.46 9.09
CA PRO A 37 22.09 11.00 9.88
C PRO A 37 21.64 12.00 10.98
N ALA A 38 22.56 12.79 11.52
CA ALA A 38 22.26 13.76 12.57
C ALA A 38 21.37 14.93 12.10
N GLN A 39 21.36 15.16 10.77
CA GLN A 39 20.56 16.23 10.15
C GLN A 39 19.21 15.72 9.60
N ARG A 40 18.94 14.43 9.69
CA ARG A 40 17.67 13.85 9.21
C ARG A 40 16.53 14.24 10.14
N ARG A 41 15.41 14.69 9.56
CA ARG A 41 14.21 15.05 10.32
C ARG A 41 13.15 13.96 10.17
N LEU A 42 12.80 13.33 11.29
CA LEU A 42 11.83 12.25 11.37
C LEU A 42 10.40 12.76 11.55
N MET A 43 9.42 12.00 11.06
CA MET A 43 8.03 12.19 11.46
C MET A 43 7.85 12.05 12.98
N PRO A 44 6.85 12.70 13.58
CA PRO A 44 6.57 12.54 15.00
C PRO A 44 6.33 11.06 15.37
N ASN A 45 6.93 10.64 16.48
CA ASN A 45 6.80 9.28 17.03
C ASN A 45 7.24 8.14 16.08
N ALA A 46 8.08 8.42 15.08
CA ALA A 46 8.45 7.48 14.02
C ALA A 46 8.80 6.08 14.53
N GLN A 47 8.10 5.08 14.00
CA GLN A 47 8.31 3.65 14.31
C GLN A 47 9.28 2.99 13.33
N PHE A 48 9.58 3.61 12.21
CA PHE A 48 10.53 3.03 11.24
C PHE A 48 11.91 2.86 11.87
N PRO A 49 12.58 1.68 11.69
CA PRO A 49 13.93 1.44 12.20
C PRO A 49 14.95 2.23 11.37
N VAL A 50 15.18 3.49 11.74
CA VAL A 50 15.99 4.44 10.97
C VAL A 50 17.44 4.01 10.82
N GLU A 51 17.96 3.23 11.75
CA GLU A 51 19.26 2.57 11.69
C GLU A 51 19.40 1.59 10.53
N ALA A 52 18.30 1.02 10.07
CA ALA A 52 18.24 0.11 8.93
C ALA A 52 17.97 0.82 7.58
N TYR A 53 17.75 2.13 7.58
CA TYR A 53 17.31 2.87 6.39
C TYR A 53 18.26 2.71 5.20
N ASP A 54 19.58 2.81 5.42
CA ASP A 54 20.55 2.68 4.34
C ASP A 54 20.57 1.27 3.72
N ASN A 55 20.24 0.23 4.48
CA ASN A 55 20.05 -1.12 3.96
C ASN A 55 18.72 -1.26 3.22
N PHE A 56 17.67 -0.64 3.72
CA PHE A 56 16.37 -0.61 3.05
C PHE A 56 16.47 -0.01 1.64
N VAL A 57 17.10 1.15 1.48
CA VAL A 57 17.20 1.80 0.17
C VAL A 57 18.09 1.04 -0.83
N LYS A 58 19.05 0.22 -0.35
CA LYS A 58 19.85 -0.66 -1.22
C LYS A 58 19.02 -1.74 -1.93
N GLN A 59 17.83 -2.04 -1.44
CA GLN A 59 16.90 -2.99 -2.06
C GLN A 59 16.11 -2.38 -3.23
N SER A 60 16.18 -1.05 -3.39
CA SER A 60 15.46 -0.37 -4.47
C SER A 60 16.06 -0.72 -5.81
N VAL A 61 15.22 -1.18 -6.72
CA VAL A 61 15.60 -1.48 -8.11
C VAL A 61 14.91 -0.50 -9.06
N PRO A 62 15.50 -0.21 -10.21
CA PRO A 62 14.82 0.56 -11.25
C PRO A 62 13.53 -0.12 -11.68
N ARG A 63 12.48 0.66 -11.94
CA ARG A 63 11.18 0.12 -12.34
C ARG A 63 10.66 0.81 -13.58
N TRP A 64 9.90 0.06 -14.36
CA TRP A 64 9.10 0.61 -15.44
C TRP A 64 7.67 0.86 -14.95
N THR A 65 7.06 1.92 -15.46
CA THR A 65 5.68 2.32 -15.11
C THR A 65 4.67 1.92 -16.20
N THR A 66 5.11 1.18 -17.19
CA THR A 66 4.31 0.74 -18.36
C THR A 66 3.88 -0.72 -18.27
N THR A 67 4.03 -1.36 -17.11
CA THR A 67 3.84 -2.81 -16.92
C THR A 67 2.49 -3.18 -16.28
N ASP A 68 1.62 -2.21 -16.00
CA ASP A 68 0.40 -2.43 -15.23
C ASP A 68 -0.51 -3.51 -15.83
N ASP A 69 -0.73 -3.48 -17.16
CA ASP A 69 -1.57 -4.50 -17.82
C ASP A 69 -0.99 -5.91 -17.73
N ALA A 70 0.35 -6.03 -17.84
CA ALA A 70 1.03 -7.31 -17.70
C ALA A 70 0.92 -7.84 -16.26
N ILE A 71 1.05 -6.95 -15.26
CA ILE A 71 0.89 -7.29 -13.83
C ILE A 71 -0.54 -7.76 -13.57
N ILE A 72 -1.56 -7.03 -14.05
CA ILE A 72 -2.96 -7.40 -13.84
C ILE A 72 -3.27 -8.76 -14.46
N ARG A 73 -2.81 -9.02 -15.69
CA ARG A 73 -3.01 -10.33 -16.34
C ARG A 73 -2.37 -11.46 -15.54
N ALA A 74 -1.08 -11.32 -15.21
CA ALA A 74 -0.35 -12.35 -14.47
C ALA A 74 -0.95 -12.59 -13.07
N TYR A 75 -1.38 -11.52 -12.40
CA TYR A 75 -1.99 -11.61 -11.07
C TYR A 75 -3.37 -12.26 -11.13
N THR A 76 -4.17 -11.97 -12.16
CA THR A 76 -5.45 -12.63 -12.39
C THR A 76 -5.26 -14.13 -12.63
N GLU A 77 -4.31 -14.53 -13.47
CA GLU A 77 -3.97 -15.94 -13.68
C GLU A 77 -3.50 -16.64 -12.40
N LEU A 78 -2.71 -15.96 -11.57
CA LEU A 78 -2.29 -16.49 -10.27
C LEU A 78 -3.50 -16.75 -9.38
N VAL A 79 -4.41 -15.77 -9.26
CA VAL A 79 -5.63 -15.89 -8.46
C VAL A 79 -6.52 -17.04 -8.96
N GLU A 80 -6.63 -17.22 -10.26
CA GLU A 80 -7.36 -18.36 -10.83
C GLU A 80 -6.80 -19.72 -10.42
N ARG A 81 -5.48 -19.82 -10.30
CA ARG A 81 -4.78 -21.07 -9.98
C ARG A 81 -4.76 -21.41 -8.49
N VAL A 82 -4.62 -20.40 -7.62
CA VAL A 82 -4.32 -20.63 -6.21
C VAL A 82 -5.47 -20.33 -5.26
N CYS A 83 -6.47 -19.51 -5.69
CA CYS A 83 -7.60 -19.15 -4.84
C CYS A 83 -8.74 -20.19 -4.96
N PRO A 84 -9.65 -20.27 -3.95
CA PRO A 84 -10.11 -19.17 -3.10
C PRO A 84 -9.11 -18.78 -2.00
N CYS A 85 -8.86 -17.47 -1.86
CA CYS A 85 -7.83 -16.94 -0.95
C CYS A 85 -8.21 -15.56 -0.38
N VAL A 86 -7.50 -15.12 0.65
CA VAL A 86 -7.43 -13.72 1.07
C VAL A 86 -6.29 -13.05 0.30
N ILE A 87 -6.52 -11.85 -0.22
CA ILE A 87 -5.45 -11.07 -0.85
C ILE A 87 -5.06 -9.93 0.08
N LEU A 88 -3.80 -9.95 0.52
CA LEU A 88 -3.19 -8.85 1.25
C LEU A 88 -2.25 -8.10 0.31
N PHE A 89 -2.42 -6.79 0.23
CA PHE A 89 -1.60 -5.94 -0.63
C PHE A 89 -1.24 -4.61 0.05
N HIS A 90 -0.16 -3.99 -0.44
CA HIS A 90 0.37 -2.76 0.12
C HIS A 90 0.67 -1.74 -0.98
N SER A 91 0.43 -0.45 -0.68
CA SER A 91 0.90 0.67 -1.50
C SER A 91 0.39 0.62 -2.96
N GLN A 92 1.28 0.70 -3.93
CA GLN A 92 0.95 0.64 -5.36
C GLN A 92 0.16 -0.63 -5.73
N ALA A 93 0.37 -1.73 -5.03
CA ALA A 93 -0.38 -2.95 -5.27
C ALA A 93 -1.89 -2.83 -4.96
N GLY A 94 -2.34 -1.73 -4.35
CA GLY A 94 -3.74 -1.43 -4.15
C GLY A 94 -4.53 -1.45 -5.46
N GLN A 95 -4.05 -0.73 -6.48
CA GLN A 95 -4.72 -0.73 -7.80
C GLN A 95 -4.80 -2.14 -8.42
N PHE A 96 -3.79 -2.98 -8.21
CA PHE A 96 -3.79 -4.34 -8.76
C PHE A 96 -4.69 -5.27 -7.97
N GLY A 97 -4.57 -5.27 -6.63
CA GLY A 97 -5.36 -6.11 -5.75
C GLY A 97 -6.86 -5.88 -5.90
N PHE A 98 -7.30 -4.62 -5.93
CA PHE A 98 -8.71 -4.30 -6.15
C PHE A 98 -9.19 -4.71 -7.55
N LYS A 99 -8.44 -4.40 -8.62
CA LYS A 99 -8.84 -4.75 -9.99
C LYS A 99 -8.91 -6.25 -10.22
N VAL A 100 -7.98 -7.01 -9.64
CA VAL A 100 -8.00 -8.48 -9.73
C VAL A 100 -9.19 -9.05 -8.96
N ALA A 101 -9.50 -8.52 -7.78
CA ALA A 101 -10.68 -8.92 -7.03
C ALA A 101 -12.00 -8.55 -7.75
N GLN A 102 -12.03 -7.41 -8.43
CA GLN A 102 -13.17 -7.02 -9.27
C GLN A 102 -13.35 -7.96 -10.48
N ALA A 103 -12.24 -8.41 -11.08
CA ALA A 103 -12.27 -9.34 -12.21
C ALA A 103 -12.64 -10.78 -11.79
N ARG A 104 -12.28 -11.20 -10.57
CA ARG A 104 -12.49 -12.56 -10.05
C ARG A 104 -13.06 -12.55 -8.64
N PRO A 105 -14.25 -11.95 -8.45
CA PRO A 105 -14.88 -11.86 -7.12
C PRO A 105 -15.24 -13.22 -6.54
N ASP A 106 -15.47 -14.23 -7.39
CA ASP A 106 -15.75 -15.62 -7.02
C ASP A 106 -14.54 -16.32 -6.35
N LYS A 107 -13.34 -15.79 -6.51
CA LYS A 107 -12.09 -16.39 -6.03
C LYS A 107 -11.56 -15.75 -4.74
N VAL A 108 -12.02 -14.56 -4.40
CA VAL A 108 -11.47 -13.78 -3.29
C VAL A 108 -12.39 -13.83 -2.08
N LYS A 109 -11.86 -14.32 -0.94
CA LYS A 109 -12.60 -14.42 0.33
C LYS A 109 -12.62 -13.13 1.12
N ALA A 110 -11.52 -12.39 1.10
CA ALA A 110 -11.39 -11.08 1.75
C ALA A 110 -10.21 -10.30 1.14
N LEU A 111 -10.22 -8.99 1.34
CA LEU A 111 -9.12 -8.09 0.99
C LEU A 111 -8.54 -7.43 2.25
N VAL A 112 -7.22 -7.37 2.33
CA VAL A 112 -6.51 -6.57 3.33
C VAL A 112 -5.66 -5.54 2.60
N ALA A 113 -6.12 -4.31 2.58
CA ALA A 113 -5.51 -3.18 1.89
C ALA A 113 -4.67 -2.36 2.88
N ILE A 114 -3.35 -2.59 2.88
CA ILE A 114 -2.43 -1.87 3.75
C ILE A 114 -1.94 -0.62 3.01
N GLU A 115 -2.31 0.56 3.52
CA GLU A 115 -1.91 1.84 2.92
C GLU A 115 -2.00 1.84 1.39
N PRO A 116 -3.16 1.50 0.79
CA PRO A 116 -3.26 1.44 -0.65
C PRO A 116 -2.97 2.82 -1.25
N ALA A 117 -2.10 2.87 -2.26
CA ALA A 117 -1.79 4.10 -2.99
C ALA A 117 -2.41 4.09 -4.39
N GLY A 118 -3.45 3.31 -4.58
CA GLY A 118 -4.25 3.20 -5.78
C GLY A 118 -5.50 2.37 -5.53
N ILE A 119 -6.55 2.69 -6.23
CA ILE A 119 -7.88 2.10 -6.10
C ILE A 119 -8.22 1.19 -7.28
N GLY A 120 -9.28 0.40 -7.13
CA GLY A 120 -9.92 -0.31 -8.23
C GLY A 120 -10.67 0.63 -9.20
N ASP A 121 -11.48 0.05 -10.06
CA ASP A 121 -12.42 0.83 -10.89
C ASP A 121 -13.67 1.18 -10.07
N PRO A 122 -13.96 2.46 -9.77
CA PRO A 122 -15.15 2.84 -9.00
C PRO A 122 -16.46 2.42 -9.67
N LYS A 123 -16.50 2.34 -11.01
CA LYS A 123 -17.67 1.87 -11.74
C LYS A 123 -17.98 0.38 -11.54
N GLN A 124 -16.99 -0.37 -11.08
CA GLN A 124 -17.09 -1.80 -10.77
C GLN A 124 -17.09 -2.09 -9.25
N ALA A 125 -17.32 -1.09 -8.41
CA ALA A 125 -17.35 -1.25 -6.95
C ALA A 125 -18.33 -2.35 -6.50
N ALA A 126 -19.45 -2.52 -7.19
CA ALA A 126 -20.44 -3.55 -6.92
C ALA A 126 -19.90 -5.00 -7.03
N ALA A 127 -18.83 -5.23 -7.80
CA ALA A 127 -18.20 -6.54 -7.88
C ALA A 127 -17.55 -6.97 -6.54
N LEU A 128 -17.22 -5.99 -5.68
CA LEU A 128 -16.62 -6.24 -4.36
C LEU A 128 -17.66 -6.41 -3.23
N LYS A 129 -18.95 -6.34 -3.53
CA LYS A 129 -20.04 -6.40 -2.53
C LYS A 129 -19.95 -7.62 -1.60
N GLY A 130 -19.56 -8.78 -2.14
CA GLY A 130 -19.45 -10.04 -1.39
C GLY A 130 -18.07 -10.27 -0.74
N ILE A 131 -17.15 -9.33 -0.85
CA ILE A 131 -15.77 -9.49 -0.39
C ILE A 131 -15.51 -8.52 0.77
N PRO A 132 -15.48 -9.01 2.04
CA PRO A 132 -15.09 -8.17 3.17
C PRO A 132 -13.73 -7.54 2.92
N THR A 133 -13.60 -6.25 3.19
CA THR A 133 -12.36 -5.50 2.97
C THR A 133 -11.93 -4.82 4.25
N LEU A 134 -10.68 -5.02 4.67
CA LEU A 134 -10.01 -4.27 5.71
C LEU A 134 -9.03 -3.29 5.07
N ALA A 135 -9.17 -2.01 5.36
CA ALA A 135 -8.18 -1.00 5.01
C ALA A 135 -7.41 -0.58 6.27
N VAL A 136 -6.08 -0.64 6.21
CA VAL A 136 -5.20 -0.31 7.34
C VAL A 136 -4.37 0.93 7.01
N PHE A 137 -4.40 1.94 7.85
CA PHE A 137 -3.67 3.19 7.67
C PHE A 137 -2.78 3.52 8.86
N GLY A 138 -1.53 3.93 8.55
CA GLY A 138 -0.56 4.41 9.52
C GLY A 138 -0.82 5.83 10.02
N ASP A 139 0.19 6.42 10.63
CA ASP A 139 0.10 7.75 11.23
C ASP A 139 0.62 8.85 10.29
N ASN A 140 0.52 10.10 10.74
CA ASN A 140 1.08 11.28 10.10
C ASN A 140 0.59 11.55 8.65
N ILE A 141 -0.54 10.96 8.24
CA ILE A 141 -1.13 11.16 6.92
C ILE A 141 -1.36 12.65 6.63
N ALA A 142 -1.91 13.39 7.59
CA ALA A 142 -2.22 14.81 7.44
C ALA A 142 -0.97 15.70 7.31
N LEU A 143 0.20 15.22 7.69
CA LEU A 143 1.48 15.94 7.62
C LEU A 143 2.21 15.70 6.29
N ASP A 144 1.76 14.77 5.47
CA ASP A 144 2.37 14.46 4.16
C ASP A 144 1.70 15.28 3.04
N ALA A 145 2.49 15.67 2.04
CA ALA A 145 2.00 16.49 0.94
C ALA A 145 1.05 15.74 -0.03
N ARG A 146 1.06 14.41 -0.05
CA ARG A 146 0.33 13.58 -1.01
C ARG A 146 -0.73 12.70 -0.36
N TRP A 147 -0.44 12.19 0.83
CA TRP A 147 -1.26 11.20 1.50
C TRP A 147 -2.67 11.67 1.85
N PRO A 148 -2.94 12.96 2.19
CA PRO A 148 -4.31 13.42 2.37
C PRO A 148 -5.19 13.20 1.13
N GLN A 149 -4.65 13.43 -0.07
CA GLN A 149 -5.41 13.22 -1.31
C GLN A 149 -5.55 11.73 -1.65
N ILE A 150 -4.50 10.93 -1.42
CA ILE A 150 -4.56 9.46 -1.61
C ILE A 150 -5.64 8.90 -0.69
N ARG A 151 -5.60 9.22 0.60
CA ARG A 151 -6.61 8.77 1.58
C ARG A 151 -8.03 9.18 1.18
N LYS A 152 -8.22 10.40 0.72
CA LYS A 152 -9.53 10.86 0.24
C LYS A 152 -10.04 10.04 -0.96
N ASN A 153 -9.16 9.66 -1.87
CA ASN A 153 -9.52 8.81 -3.00
C ASN A 153 -9.90 7.40 -2.54
N ASP A 154 -9.14 6.85 -1.59
CA ASP A 154 -9.43 5.54 -0.99
C ASP A 154 -10.79 5.55 -0.28
N ASP A 155 -11.03 6.55 0.57
CA ASP A 155 -12.29 6.70 1.30
C ASP A 155 -13.47 6.81 0.33
N GLY A 156 -13.33 7.58 -0.76
CA GLY A 156 -14.34 7.68 -1.81
C GLY A 156 -14.62 6.35 -2.52
N PHE A 157 -13.59 5.55 -2.76
CA PHE A 157 -13.76 4.22 -3.35
C PHE A 157 -14.42 3.24 -2.37
N PHE A 158 -14.07 3.30 -1.09
CA PHE A 158 -14.71 2.49 -0.04
C PHE A 158 -16.18 2.85 0.16
N ASP A 159 -16.53 4.14 0.02
CA ASP A 159 -17.91 4.59 0.02
C ASP A 159 -18.71 3.98 -1.14
N GLU A 160 -18.14 3.90 -2.35
CA GLU A 160 -18.81 3.25 -3.49
C GLU A 160 -19.03 1.75 -3.25
N ILE A 161 -18.07 1.04 -2.65
CA ILE A 161 -18.25 -0.37 -2.25
C ILE A 161 -19.38 -0.49 -1.23
N THR A 162 -19.41 0.37 -0.23
CA THR A 162 -20.42 0.38 0.84
C THR A 162 -21.81 0.71 0.30
N LYS A 163 -21.93 1.70 -0.59
CA LYS A 163 -23.20 2.04 -1.30
C LYS A 163 -23.73 0.87 -2.12
N ALA A 164 -22.83 0.07 -2.70
CA ALA A 164 -23.19 -1.15 -3.41
C ALA A 164 -23.62 -2.30 -2.47
N GLY A 165 -23.56 -2.11 -1.15
CA GLY A 165 -23.90 -3.09 -0.10
C GLY A 165 -22.74 -3.98 0.31
N GLY A 166 -21.50 -3.60 0.01
CA GLY A 166 -20.29 -4.27 0.48
C GLY A 166 -19.89 -3.83 1.89
N LYS A 167 -18.97 -4.57 2.51
CA LYS A 167 -18.43 -4.28 3.84
C LYS A 167 -16.99 -3.82 3.72
N VAL A 168 -16.70 -2.62 4.23
CA VAL A 168 -15.34 -2.09 4.36
C VAL A 168 -15.12 -1.66 5.80
N ASP A 169 -14.16 -2.28 6.47
CA ASP A 169 -13.70 -1.88 7.79
C ASP A 169 -12.40 -1.06 7.65
N VAL A 170 -12.28 0.02 8.41
CA VAL A 170 -11.10 0.88 8.36
C VAL A 170 -10.40 0.87 9.72
N LEU A 171 -9.16 0.39 9.73
CA LEU A 171 -8.26 0.43 10.87
C LEU A 171 -7.30 1.61 10.73
N ASP A 172 -7.66 2.74 11.31
CA ASP A 172 -6.75 3.86 11.52
C ASP A 172 -5.89 3.59 12.77
N LEU A 173 -4.62 3.27 12.60
CA LEU A 173 -3.72 2.92 13.71
C LEU A 173 -3.65 4.01 14.79
N PRO A 174 -3.62 5.32 14.46
CA PRO A 174 -3.69 6.36 15.47
C PRO A 174 -4.94 6.32 16.35
N LYS A 175 -6.10 5.97 15.77
CA LYS A 175 -7.35 5.80 16.52
C LYS A 175 -7.34 4.56 17.41
N ALA A 176 -6.58 3.54 17.01
CA ALA A 176 -6.33 2.35 17.81
C ALA A 176 -5.21 2.54 18.86
N GLY A 177 -4.71 3.77 19.05
CA GLY A 177 -3.67 4.09 20.03
C GLY A 177 -2.24 3.85 19.56
N MET A 178 -2.04 3.44 18.32
CA MET A 178 -0.71 3.22 17.73
C MET A 178 -0.27 4.47 16.97
N ARG A 179 0.89 5.02 17.34
CA ARG A 179 1.42 6.27 16.79
C ARG A 179 2.73 6.06 16.05
N GLY A 180 2.97 6.94 15.08
CA GLY A 180 4.24 7.04 14.36
C GLY A 180 4.47 5.99 13.29
N ASN A 181 3.47 5.18 12.95
CA ASN A 181 3.59 4.22 11.87
C ASN A 181 3.79 4.93 10.53
N SER A 182 4.82 4.50 9.82
CA SER A 182 5.18 4.98 8.50
C SER A 182 4.30 4.37 7.42
N HIS A 183 4.57 4.69 6.15
CA HIS A 183 3.97 3.96 5.04
C HIS A 183 4.41 2.48 4.97
N MET A 184 5.53 2.16 5.60
CA MET A 184 6.12 0.82 5.62
C MET A 184 5.75 0.06 6.90
N LEU A 185 4.44 -0.09 7.19
CA LEU A 185 3.93 -0.67 8.44
C LEU A 185 4.56 -2.02 8.78
N MET A 186 4.85 -2.85 7.75
CA MET A 186 5.47 -4.16 7.92
C MET A 186 6.93 -4.09 8.37
N MET A 187 7.57 -2.92 8.25
CA MET A 187 8.95 -2.66 8.67
C MET A 187 9.04 -1.88 9.97
N ASP A 188 7.96 -1.28 10.42
CA ASP A 188 7.91 -0.48 11.64
C ASP A 188 8.17 -1.36 12.88
N LYS A 189 8.74 -0.79 13.94
CA LYS A 189 9.12 -1.51 15.17
C LYS A 189 7.96 -2.23 15.86
N ASN A 190 6.73 -1.75 15.64
CA ASN A 190 5.49 -2.32 16.17
C ASN A 190 4.73 -3.18 15.16
N ASN A 191 5.38 -3.65 14.08
CA ASN A 191 4.76 -4.40 12.98
C ASN A 191 3.99 -5.65 13.44
N LEU A 192 4.49 -6.37 14.44
CA LEU A 192 3.80 -7.55 14.96
C LEU A 192 2.49 -7.19 15.68
N GLN A 193 2.41 -6.01 16.30
CA GLN A 193 1.16 -5.52 16.90
C GLN A 193 0.14 -5.19 15.81
N VAL A 194 0.57 -4.56 14.72
CA VAL A 194 -0.28 -4.31 13.54
C VAL A 194 -0.75 -5.61 12.92
N ALA A 195 0.15 -6.59 12.76
CA ALA A 195 -0.18 -7.89 12.23
C ALA A 195 -1.21 -8.64 13.11
N ALA A 196 -1.12 -8.51 14.44
CA ALA A 196 -2.09 -9.11 15.36
C ALA A 196 -3.50 -8.55 15.15
N LEU A 197 -3.66 -7.23 14.97
CA LEU A 197 -4.97 -6.62 14.67
C LEU A 197 -5.55 -7.09 13.33
N ILE A 198 -4.70 -7.25 12.32
CA ILE A 198 -5.13 -7.81 11.03
C ILE A 198 -5.57 -9.27 11.19
N GLN A 199 -4.81 -10.06 11.96
CA GLN A 199 -5.14 -11.46 12.24
C GLN A 199 -6.45 -11.60 13.02
N GLU A 200 -6.71 -10.72 13.98
CA GLU A 200 -7.98 -10.67 14.73
C GLU A 200 -9.16 -10.39 13.80
N TRP A 201 -8.99 -9.48 12.85
CA TRP A 201 -10.05 -9.20 11.87
C TRP A 201 -10.30 -10.38 10.91
N LEU A 202 -9.27 -11.18 10.61
CA LEU A 202 -9.37 -12.34 9.71
C LEU A 202 -9.94 -13.60 10.38
N ALA A 203 -9.95 -13.67 11.72
CA ALA A 203 -10.43 -14.82 12.48
C ALA A 203 -11.96 -14.88 12.55
#